data_348b6a7eb6d765d59fe9b38c0e6936c3
#
_entry.id   348b6a7eb6d765d59fe9b38c0e6936c3
#
_cell.length_a   1.000
_cell.length_b   1.000
_cell.length_c   1.000
_cell.angle_alpha   90.00
_cell.angle_beta   90.00
_cell.angle_gamma   90.00
#
_symmetry.space_group_name_H-M   'P 1'
#
loop_
_entity.id
_entity.type
_entity.pdbx_description
1 polymer ?
#
loop_
_entity_poly.entity_id
_entity_poly.type
_entity_poly.pdbx_seq_one_letter_code
_entity_poly.pdbx_strand_id
1 'polypeptide(L)'
;MAAAKRSRAALTIYNVASRAGVSIASVSRVLNGQGTPRADTRERVMRAVEELGFVPDGAARALSNNVKEVVGVVFRRGAETPFADEDESLLFIDVINRGIEVAAQRRGFDVLISSVGVHDESVFTRVAAIAGKVDGLILHDRMLSPAEITRLASVVPIASLAGTPTRASMSVGCDNETGIRELVRHLVIDHGYRSLGYLAGHADSPDNRARASAFEAEASAAGAEIHMGAAWQGNYSASGGAEVITSLLDSGARLPRAIVCANDQTALGVMHALARRRVAVPGQVAVTGFDDVPVARHLHPPLTTVRQPIQKMGATAFEVLYSRISAGSRTRSVVLPVELIIRESCGCAHQPEALPNSTLAATGRA
;
A
#
# COMPACT_ATOMS: atom_id res chain seq x y z
N MET A 1 11.88 -0.67 48.44
CA MET A 1 11.70 0.80 48.40
C MET A 1 10.92 1.15 47.14
N ALA A 2 9.63 1.41 47.28
CA ALA A 2 8.74 1.76 46.16
C ALA A 2 8.89 3.26 45.89
N ALA A 3 9.43 3.62 44.74
CA ALA A 3 9.49 5.01 44.26
C ALA A 3 8.08 5.45 43.85
N ALA A 4 7.50 6.37 44.66
CA ALA A 4 6.23 7.01 44.37
C ALA A 4 6.31 7.77 43.04
N LYS A 5 5.61 7.27 42.01
CA LYS A 5 5.32 7.99 40.75
C LYS A 5 4.51 9.23 41.13
N ARG A 6 5.16 10.39 41.25
CA ARG A 6 4.44 11.70 41.33
C ARG A 6 3.67 11.85 40.01
N SER A 7 2.36 11.67 40.06
CA SER A 7 1.43 12.05 39.03
C SER A 7 1.60 13.56 38.80
N ARG A 8 2.25 13.93 37.69
CA ARG A 8 2.16 15.31 37.19
C ARG A 8 0.68 15.49 36.83
N ALA A 9 -0.03 16.34 37.56
CA ALA A 9 -1.40 16.69 37.21
C ALA A 9 -1.42 17.10 35.74
N ALA A 10 -2.18 16.38 34.92
CA ALA A 10 -2.25 16.62 33.51
C ALA A 10 -2.77 18.05 33.29
N LEU A 11 -2.01 18.88 32.55
CA LEU A 11 -2.46 20.19 32.14
C LEU A 11 -3.73 20.07 31.32
N THR A 12 -4.71 20.87 31.62
CA THR A 12 -6.03 20.81 30.99
C THR A 12 -6.38 22.15 30.34
N ILE A 13 -7.40 22.17 29.51
CA ILE A 13 -7.94 23.40 28.93
C ILE A 13 -8.35 24.42 29.99
N TYR A 14 -8.70 23.97 31.21
CA TYR A 14 -8.99 24.84 32.35
C TYR A 14 -7.77 25.65 32.79
N ASN A 15 -6.58 25.05 32.78
CA ASN A 15 -5.35 25.74 33.15
C ASN A 15 -5.03 26.82 32.11
N VAL A 16 -5.22 26.55 30.82
CA VAL A 16 -5.04 27.53 29.74
C VAL A 16 -6.04 28.68 29.86
N ALA A 17 -7.32 28.40 30.13
CA ALA A 17 -8.37 29.40 30.30
C ALA A 17 -8.05 30.33 31.49
N SER A 18 -7.65 29.77 32.63
CA SER A 18 -7.24 30.51 33.81
C SER A 18 -6.03 31.38 33.54
N ARG A 19 -4.98 30.86 32.89
CA ARG A 19 -3.73 31.57 32.57
C ARG A 19 -3.95 32.69 31.56
N ALA A 20 -4.81 32.48 30.54
CA ALA A 20 -5.15 33.46 29.53
C ALA A 20 -6.19 34.48 29.99
N GLY A 21 -6.85 34.30 31.12
CA GLY A 21 -7.93 35.16 31.62
C GLY A 21 -9.15 35.21 30.68
N VAL A 22 -9.54 34.03 30.11
CA VAL A 22 -10.68 33.91 29.18
C VAL A 22 -11.54 32.69 29.51
N SER A 23 -12.74 32.59 28.94
CA SER A 23 -13.59 31.42 29.13
C SER A 23 -13.01 30.19 28.41
N ILE A 24 -13.34 29.01 28.92
CA ILE A 24 -13.00 27.71 28.29
C ILE A 24 -13.50 27.68 26.83
N ALA A 25 -14.70 28.19 26.58
CA ALA A 25 -15.28 28.29 25.25
C ALA A 25 -14.43 29.16 24.30
N SER A 26 -13.81 30.24 24.81
CA SER A 26 -12.89 31.08 24.05
C SER A 26 -11.59 30.33 23.72
N VAL A 27 -11.03 29.60 24.69
CA VAL A 27 -9.84 28.75 24.45
C VAL A 27 -10.16 27.70 23.41
N SER A 28 -11.27 26.97 23.55
CA SER A 28 -11.70 25.93 22.59
C SER A 28 -11.85 26.49 21.17
N ARG A 29 -12.49 27.67 21.00
CA ARG A 29 -12.61 28.30 19.68
C ARG A 29 -11.27 28.68 19.08
N VAL A 30 -10.34 29.23 19.88
CA VAL A 30 -8.99 29.59 19.40
C VAL A 30 -8.22 28.35 18.97
N LEU A 31 -8.22 27.30 19.79
CA LEU A 31 -7.47 26.06 19.53
C LEU A 31 -8.03 25.26 18.34
N ASN A 32 -9.36 25.30 18.15
CA ASN A 32 -10.04 24.59 17.07
C ASN A 32 -10.23 25.43 15.79
N GLY A 33 -9.73 26.68 15.77
CA GLY A 33 -9.89 27.57 14.60
C GLY A 33 -11.35 27.95 14.32
N GLN A 34 -12.26 27.81 15.30
CA GLN A 34 -13.68 28.06 15.13
C GLN A 34 -14.06 29.51 15.42
N GLY A 35 -14.85 30.10 14.53
CA GLY A 35 -15.30 31.50 14.64
C GLY A 35 -14.16 32.49 14.39
N THR A 36 -14.42 33.79 14.73
CA THR A 36 -13.44 34.88 14.61
C THR A 36 -13.10 35.43 16.00
N PRO A 37 -12.26 34.76 16.79
CA PRO A 37 -11.82 35.32 18.08
C PRO A 37 -11.11 36.66 17.87
N ARG A 38 -11.34 37.62 18.78
CA ARG A 38 -10.59 38.90 18.73
C ARG A 38 -9.08 38.61 18.76
N ALA A 39 -8.31 39.40 18.02
CA ALA A 39 -6.85 39.21 17.89
C ALA A 39 -6.15 39.10 19.25
N ASP A 40 -6.52 40.00 20.17
CA ASP A 40 -5.99 40.00 21.53
C ASP A 40 -6.29 38.70 22.32
N THR A 41 -7.49 38.18 22.18
CA THR A 41 -7.90 36.93 22.81
C THR A 41 -7.10 35.76 22.28
N ARG A 42 -6.90 35.73 20.94
CA ARG A 42 -6.09 34.69 20.31
C ARG A 42 -4.64 34.75 20.79
N GLU A 43 -4.07 35.92 20.87
CA GLU A 43 -2.69 36.10 21.34
C GLU A 43 -2.51 35.66 22.79
N ARG A 44 -3.42 36.04 23.70
CA ARG A 44 -3.38 35.63 25.10
C ARG A 44 -3.49 34.12 25.27
N VAL A 45 -4.39 33.48 24.52
CA VAL A 45 -4.56 32.03 24.56
C VAL A 45 -3.30 31.31 24.04
N MET A 46 -2.75 31.74 22.89
CA MET A 46 -1.56 31.09 22.33
C MET A 46 -0.34 31.28 23.21
N ARG A 47 -0.17 32.43 23.84
CA ARG A 47 0.87 32.67 24.85
C ARG A 47 0.71 31.76 26.07
N ALA A 48 -0.50 31.62 26.58
CA ALA A 48 -0.78 30.70 27.71
C ALA A 48 -0.51 29.24 27.36
N VAL A 49 -0.80 28.83 26.13
CA VAL A 49 -0.49 27.47 25.63
C VAL A 49 1.02 27.24 25.62
N GLU A 50 1.79 28.20 25.10
CA GLU A 50 3.25 28.10 25.03
C GLU A 50 3.90 28.11 26.41
N GLU A 51 3.50 29.04 27.30
CA GLU A 51 4.02 29.16 28.67
C GLU A 51 3.75 27.91 29.52
N LEU A 52 2.59 27.28 29.34
CA LEU A 52 2.21 26.07 30.07
C LEU A 52 2.76 24.78 29.42
N GLY A 53 3.22 24.85 28.17
CA GLY A 53 3.53 23.65 27.37
C GLY A 53 2.28 22.77 27.17
N PHE A 54 1.10 23.38 27.05
CA PHE A 54 -0.16 22.66 26.91
C PHE A 54 -0.28 22.07 25.50
N VAL A 55 -0.45 20.77 25.42
CA VAL A 55 -0.78 20.08 24.17
C VAL A 55 -2.26 19.72 24.22
N PRO A 56 -3.06 20.21 23.23
CA PRO A 56 -4.47 19.85 23.16
C PRO A 56 -4.68 18.34 23.05
N ASP A 57 -5.56 17.79 23.88
CA ASP A 57 -5.92 16.39 23.81
C ASP A 57 -6.77 16.11 22.56
N GLY A 58 -6.26 15.26 21.64
CA GLY A 58 -6.95 14.86 20.44
C GLY A 58 -8.29 14.17 20.72
N ALA A 59 -8.40 13.40 21.80
CA ALA A 59 -9.64 12.75 22.20
C ALA A 59 -10.70 13.79 22.65
N ALA A 60 -10.29 14.81 23.38
CA ALA A 60 -11.18 15.92 23.76
C ALA A 60 -11.64 16.73 22.54
N ARG A 61 -10.77 16.90 21.54
CA ARG A 61 -11.08 17.57 20.26
C ARG A 61 -12.09 16.74 19.46
N ALA A 62 -11.87 15.44 19.36
CA ALA A 62 -12.76 14.49 18.68
C ALA A 62 -14.18 14.48 19.28
N LEU A 63 -14.29 14.54 20.61
CA LEU A 63 -15.57 14.66 21.32
C LEU A 63 -16.32 15.98 21.00
N SER A 64 -15.57 17.07 20.82
CA SER A 64 -16.14 18.38 20.52
C SER A 64 -16.62 18.52 19.06
N ASN A 65 -15.89 17.95 18.11
CA ASN A 65 -16.11 18.13 16.66
C ASN A 65 -16.80 16.92 16.00
N ASN A 66 -16.96 15.82 16.72
CA ASN A 66 -17.42 14.52 16.21
C ASN A 66 -16.57 13.97 15.04
N VAL A 67 -15.33 14.46 14.90
CA VAL A 67 -14.32 14.03 13.93
C VAL A 67 -13.00 13.88 14.66
N LYS A 68 -12.31 12.75 14.45
CA LYS A 68 -11.05 12.43 15.12
C LYS A 68 -9.85 12.99 14.37
N GLU A 69 -10.05 13.32 13.08
CA GLU A 69 -9.00 13.72 12.14
C GLU A 69 -7.91 12.64 11.98
N VAL A 70 -8.33 11.37 12.07
CA VAL A 70 -7.47 10.19 11.94
C VAL A 70 -8.09 9.19 10.99
N VAL A 71 -7.29 8.67 10.05
CA VAL A 71 -7.66 7.49 9.24
C VAL A 71 -6.81 6.29 9.63
N GLY A 72 -7.43 5.11 9.62
CA GLY A 72 -6.73 3.85 9.87
C GLY A 72 -6.31 3.17 8.58
N VAL A 73 -5.06 2.71 8.53
CA VAL A 73 -4.56 1.84 7.46
C VAL A 73 -4.25 0.49 8.06
N VAL A 74 -4.87 -0.56 7.54
CA VAL A 74 -4.69 -1.92 8.06
C VAL A 74 -4.26 -2.85 6.95
N PHE A 75 -3.17 -3.57 7.18
CA PHE A 75 -2.64 -4.58 6.26
C PHE A 75 -2.37 -5.89 6.98
N ARG A 76 -2.33 -6.99 6.22
CA ARG A 76 -2.01 -8.30 6.73
C ARG A 76 -0.50 -8.48 6.80
N ARG A 77 -0.01 -9.07 7.89
CA ARG A 77 1.39 -9.48 8.05
C ARG A 77 1.46 -11.00 7.89
N GLY A 78 2.39 -11.48 7.05
CA GLY A 78 2.40 -12.87 6.61
C GLY A 78 3.01 -13.86 7.57
N ALA A 79 4.08 -13.54 8.28
CA ALA A 79 4.86 -14.52 9.01
C ALA A 79 4.50 -14.66 10.50
N GLU A 80 4.78 -15.87 11.03
CA GLU A 80 4.54 -16.22 12.44
C GLU A 80 5.54 -15.54 13.42
N THR A 81 6.68 -15.08 12.93
CA THR A 81 7.73 -14.48 13.75
C THR A 81 7.90 -12.99 13.44
N PRO A 82 8.03 -12.12 14.46
CA PRO A 82 8.09 -10.66 14.28
C PRO A 82 9.25 -10.15 13.40
N PHE A 83 10.24 -10.99 13.11
CA PHE A 83 11.45 -10.64 12.37
C PHE A 83 11.71 -11.52 11.14
N ALA A 84 10.81 -12.47 10.80
CA ALA A 84 10.94 -13.32 9.63
C ALA A 84 10.33 -12.69 8.35
N ASP A 85 9.70 -11.53 8.47
CA ASP A 85 8.97 -10.84 7.41
C ASP A 85 9.87 -9.98 6.49
N GLU A 86 11.19 -10.14 6.56
CA GLU A 86 12.11 -9.44 5.65
C GLU A 86 11.84 -9.77 4.17
N ASP A 87 11.10 -10.85 3.91
CA ASP A 87 10.76 -11.35 2.57
C ASP A 87 9.38 -10.90 2.06
N GLU A 88 8.52 -10.32 2.89
CA GLU A 88 7.23 -9.85 2.40
C GLU A 88 7.32 -8.43 1.83
N SER A 89 6.42 -8.13 0.92
CA SER A 89 6.33 -6.94 0.07
C SER A 89 6.32 -5.58 0.81
N LEU A 90 7.23 -5.38 1.77
CA LEU A 90 7.39 -4.14 2.52
C LEU A 90 7.58 -2.95 1.57
N LEU A 91 8.33 -3.14 0.49
CA LEU A 91 8.58 -2.10 -0.51
C LEU A 91 7.28 -1.57 -1.15
N PHE A 92 6.31 -2.44 -1.41
CA PHE A 92 5.00 -2.04 -1.94
C PHE A 92 4.18 -1.30 -0.87
N ILE A 93 4.13 -1.86 0.36
CA ILE A 93 3.36 -1.31 1.48
C ILE A 93 3.89 0.06 1.88
N ASP A 94 5.20 0.25 1.94
CA ASP A 94 5.82 1.52 2.31
C ASP A 94 5.51 2.63 1.29
N VAL A 95 5.60 2.32 0.00
CA VAL A 95 5.31 3.31 -1.05
C VAL A 95 3.83 3.71 -1.05
N ILE A 96 2.91 2.75 -0.85
CA ILE A 96 1.48 3.04 -0.81
C ILE A 96 1.09 3.84 0.44
N ASN A 97 1.65 3.49 1.60
CA ASN A 97 1.44 4.22 2.85
C ASN A 97 1.95 5.65 2.74
N ARG A 98 3.10 5.87 2.10
CA ARG A 98 3.61 7.21 1.82
C ARG A 98 2.63 8.05 1.02
N GLY A 99 1.95 7.45 0.04
CA GLY A 99 0.89 8.12 -0.73
C GLY A 99 -0.29 8.53 0.15
N ILE A 100 -0.72 7.64 1.04
CA ILE A 100 -1.80 7.90 2.00
C ILE A 100 -1.41 9.04 2.95
N GLU A 101 -0.23 8.97 3.56
CA GLU A 101 0.28 9.99 4.50
C GLU A 101 0.30 11.38 3.89
N VAL A 102 0.89 11.52 2.69
CA VAL A 102 0.98 12.82 2.00
C VAL A 102 -0.40 13.40 1.70
N ALA A 103 -1.36 12.55 1.28
CA ALA A 103 -2.72 13.00 1.00
C ALA A 103 -3.48 13.35 2.29
N ALA A 104 -3.34 12.56 3.35
CA ALA A 104 -3.96 12.79 4.66
C ALA A 104 -3.47 14.10 5.29
N GLN A 105 -2.15 14.33 5.29
CA GLN A 105 -1.55 15.53 5.84
C GLN A 105 -2.06 16.80 5.17
N ARG A 106 -2.28 16.79 3.85
CA ARG A 106 -2.85 17.94 3.11
C ARG A 106 -4.27 18.30 3.54
N ARG A 107 -4.99 17.36 4.13
CA ARG A 107 -6.35 17.50 4.66
C ARG A 107 -6.40 17.67 6.18
N GLY A 108 -5.26 17.69 6.86
CA GLY A 108 -5.16 17.81 8.32
C GLY A 108 -5.49 16.52 9.05
N PHE A 109 -5.35 15.35 8.39
CA PHE A 109 -5.56 14.04 8.99
C PHE A 109 -4.25 13.37 9.36
N ASP A 110 -4.25 12.68 10.51
CA ASP A 110 -3.21 11.75 10.90
C ASP A 110 -3.51 10.33 10.37
N VAL A 111 -2.48 9.49 10.28
CA VAL A 111 -2.61 8.11 9.82
C VAL A 111 -2.22 7.14 10.93
N LEU A 112 -3.16 6.29 11.31
CA LEU A 112 -2.94 5.17 12.23
C LEU A 112 -2.66 3.90 11.44
N ILE A 113 -1.40 3.49 11.34
CA ILE A 113 -1.00 2.27 10.64
C ILE A 113 -1.03 1.09 11.62
N SER A 114 -1.66 -0.02 11.22
CA SER A 114 -1.71 -1.25 11.99
C SER A 114 -1.58 -2.47 11.10
N SER A 115 -0.81 -3.46 11.58
CA SER A 115 -0.75 -4.77 10.94
C SER A 115 -1.53 -5.80 11.75
N VAL A 116 -2.09 -6.80 11.05
CA VAL A 116 -2.82 -7.91 11.66
C VAL A 116 -2.18 -9.21 11.19
N GLY A 117 -1.82 -10.08 12.13
CA GLY A 117 -1.20 -11.37 11.83
C GLY A 117 -2.14 -12.35 11.14
N VAL A 118 -1.59 -13.29 10.38
CA VAL A 118 -2.37 -14.33 9.65
C VAL A 118 -3.10 -15.26 10.63
N HIS A 119 -2.58 -15.42 11.84
CA HIS A 119 -3.10 -16.30 12.90
C HIS A 119 -3.83 -15.58 14.01
N ASP A 120 -4.11 -14.28 13.87
CA ASP A 120 -4.93 -13.59 14.87
C ASP A 120 -6.33 -14.24 14.92
N GLU A 121 -6.72 -14.73 16.11
CA GLU A 121 -7.97 -15.49 16.34
C GLU A 121 -9.24 -14.75 15.89
N SER A 122 -9.17 -13.43 15.71
CA SER A 122 -10.24 -12.61 15.14
C SER A 122 -9.71 -11.35 14.49
N VAL A 123 -9.31 -11.46 13.23
CA VAL A 123 -8.94 -10.32 12.37
C VAL A 123 -10.03 -9.23 12.43
N PHE A 124 -11.31 -9.64 12.31
CA PHE A 124 -12.44 -8.72 12.38
C PHE A 124 -12.48 -7.93 13.69
N THR A 125 -12.32 -8.59 14.83
CA THR A 125 -12.33 -7.90 16.15
C THR A 125 -11.20 -6.88 16.27
N ARG A 126 -10.02 -7.22 15.78
CA ARG A 126 -8.87 -6.31 15.76
C ARG A 126 -9.13 -5.09 14.89
N VAL A 127 -9.64 -5.28 13.66
CA VAL A 127 -9.98 -4.20 12.73
C VAL A 127 -11.13 -3.35 13.30
N ALA A 128 -12.14 -3.96 13.91
CA ALA A 128 -13.24 -3.23 14.54
C ALA A 128 -12.76 -2.36 15.73
N ALA A 129 -11.79 -2.83 16.51
CA ALA A 129 -11.18 -2.03 17.57
C ALA A 129 -10.41 -0.82 17.02
N ILE A 130 -9.80 -0.92 15.84
CA ILE A 130 -9.17 0.20 15.15
C ILE A 130 -10.24 1.17 14.63
N ALA A 131 -11.33 0.66 14.04
CA ALA A 131 -12.46 1.47 13.56
C ALA A 131 -13.01 2.42 14.62
N GLY A 132 -13.02 1.99 15.88
CA GLY A 132 -13.42 2.85 17.01
C GLY A 132 -12.51 4.06 17.25
N LYS A 133 -11.30 4.08 16.70
CA LYS A 133 -10.28 5.11 16.94
C LYS A 133 -10.13 6.10 15.77
N VAL A 134 -10.77 5.85 14.62
CA VAL A 134 -10.55 6.57 13.35
C VAL A 134 -11.87 7.03 12.76
N ASP A 135 -11.82 7.93 11.78
CA ASP A 135 -12.99 8.40 11.04
C ASP A 135 -13.26 7.58 9.77
N GLY A 136 -12.29 6.79 9.34
CA GLY A 136 -12.41 5.90 8.20
C GLY A 136 -11.25 4.92 8.15
N LEU A 137 -11.43 3.83 7.40
CA LEU A 137 -10.45 2.76 7.25
C LEU A 137 -10.03 2.60 5.79
N ILE A 138 -8.73 2.43 5.58
CA ILE A 138 -8.14 1.91 4.35
C ILE A 138 -7.66 0.49 4.65
N LEU A 139 -8.26 -0.49 3.97
CA LEU A 139 -7.93 -1.90 4.13
C LEU A 139 -7.18 -2.39 2.89
N HIS A 140 -6.04 -3.01 3.07
CA HIS A 140 -5.41 -3.76 2.00
C HIS A 140 -6.25 -4.99 1.63
N ASP A 141 -5.95 -5.61 0.47
CA ASP A 141 -6.66 -6.81 0.01
C ASP A 141 -6.63 -7.94 1.07
N ARG A 142 -7.58 -8.87 0.99
CA ARG A 142 -7.62 -10.09 1.81
C ARG A 142 -7.73 -9.86 3.33
N MET A 143 -7.97 -8.63 3.79
CA MET A 143 -8.11 -8.33 5.22
C MET A 143 -9.38 -8.92 5.82
N LEU A 144 -10.50 -8.69 5.17
CA LEU A 144 -11.83 -9.08 5.63
C LEU A 144 -12.64 -9.67 4.46
N SER A 145 -13.56 -10.57 4.77
CA SER A 145 -14.55 -11.04 3.82
C SER A 145 -15.52 -9.92 3.39
N PRO A 146 -16.20 -10.03 2.24
CA PRO A 146 -17.20 -9.04 1.80
C PRO A 146 -18.33 -8.81 2.82
N ALA A 147 -18.72 -9.84 3.57
CA ALA A 147 -19.74 -9.76 4.62
C ALA A 147 -19.23 -8.94 5.82
N GLU A 148 -17.99 -9.17 6.25
CA GLU A 148 -17.35 -8.43 7.34
C GLU A 148 -17.12 -6.97 6.96
N ILE A 149 -16.67 -6.69 5.73
CA ILE A 149 -16.57 -5.32 5.19
C ILE A 149 -17.93 -4.62 5.24
N THR A 150 -18.99 -5.28 4.79
CA THR A 150 -20.35 -4.72 4.83
C THR A 150 -20.81 -4.39 6.25
N ARG A 151 -20.53 -5.29 7.19
CA ARG A 151 -20.85 -5.09 8.61
C ARG A 151 -20.05 -3.93 9.21
N LEU A 152 -18.78 -3.81 8.91
CA LEU A 152 -17.93 -2.75 9.44
C LEU A 152 -18.21 -1.39 8.79
N ALA A 153 -18.60 -1.37 7.52
CA ALA A 153 -18.94 -0.17 6.77
C ALA A 153 -20.24 0.52 7.27
N SER A 154 -21.05 -0.16 8.11
CA SER A 154 -22.17 0.47 8.81
C SER A 154 -21.72 1.35 9.99
N VAL A 155 -20.46 1.19 10.45
CA VAL A 155 -19.90 1.92 11.59
C VAL A 155 -18.94 3.01 11.12
N VAL A 156 -18.10 2.72 10.12
CA VAL A 156 -17.06 3.63 9.63
C VAL A 156 -16.90 3.49 8.11
N PRO A 157 -16.69 4.58 7.37
CA PRO A 157 -16.37 4.51 5.94
C PRO A 157 -15.13 3.65 5.66
N ILE A 158 -15.18 2.85 4.59
CA ILE A 158 -14.09 1.93 4.21
C ILE A 158 -13.69 2.15 2.76
N ALA A 159 -12.38 2.28 2.51
CA ALA A 159 -11.76 2.14 1.20
C ALA A 159 -10.87 0.90 1.19
N SER A 160 -10.97 0.07 0.15
CA SER A 160 -10.13 -1.11 -0.04
C SER A 160 -9.05 -0.83 -1.08
N LEU A 161 -7.81 -1.20 -0.80
CA LEU A 161 -6.70 -1.21 -1.76
C LEU A 161 -6.57 -2.62 -2.34
N ALA A 162 -6.58 -2.72 -3.66
CA ALA A 162 -6.49 -4.00 -4.38
C ALA A 162 -7.56 -5.04 -3.98
N GLY A 163 -8.60 -4.61 -3.25
CA GLY A 163 -9.66 -5.47 -2.77
C GLY A 163 -10.84 -5.58 -3.75
N THR A 164 -11.65 -6.62 -3.56
CA THR A 164 -12.90 -6.77 -4.32
C THR A 164 -13.87 -5.63 -4.01
N PRO A 165 -14.38 -4.90 -5.02
CA PRO A 165 -15.38 -3.88 -4.81
C PRO A 165 -16.64 -4.46 -4.17
N THR A 166 -17.18 -3.77 -3.17
CA THR A 166 -18.48 -4.09 -2.57
C THR A 166 -19.43 -2.91 -2.69
N ARG A 167 -20.73 -3.12 -2.44
CA ARG A 167 -21.68 -2.00 -2.37
C ARG A 167 -21.44 -1.09 -1.15
N ALA A 168 -20.74 -1.59 -0.15
CA ALA A 168 -20.51 -0.93 1.13
C ALA A 168 -19.17 -0.22 1.22
N SER A 169 -18.18 -0.59 0.40
CA SER A 169 -16.83 -0.02 0.40
C SER A 169 -16.43 0.49 -0.98
N MET A 170 -15.61 1.53 -1.00
CA MET A 170 -14.90 1.97 -2.20
C MET A 170 -13.70 1.07 -2.44
N SER A 171 -13.24 0.97 -3.70
CA SER A 171 -12.04 0.20 -4.04
C SER A 171 -11.12 1.02 -4.94
N VAL A 172 -9.83 0.95 -4.67
CA VAL A 172 -8.78 1.53 -5.51
C VAL A 172 -7.82 0.43 -5.91
N GLY A 173 -7.62 0.24 -7.20
CA GLY A 173 -6.73 -0.76 -7.78
C GLY A 173 -6.04 -0.23 -9.04
N CYS A 174 -5.33 -1.10 -9.72
CA CYS A 174 -4.70 -0.83 -11.02
C CYS A 174 -5.26 -1.73 -12.11
N ASP A 175 -4.97 -1.41 -13.37
CA ASP A 175 -5.37 -2.20 -14.54
C ASP A 175 -4.45 -3.41 -14.72
N ASN A 176 -4.70 -4.43 -13.89
CA ASN A 176 -3.94 -5.68 -13.89
C ASN A 176 -3.97 -6.41 -15.24
N GLU A 177 -5.14 -6.40 -15.89
CA GLU A 177 -5.36 -7.15 -17.13
C GLU A 177 -4.56 -6.55 -18.28
N THR A 178 -4.63 -5.23 -18.48
CA THR A 178 -3.88 -4.54 -19.51
C THR A 178 -2.38 -4.69 -19.30
N GLY A 179 -1.90 -4.54 -18.05
CA GLY A 179 -0.47 -4.67 -17.75
C GLY A 179 0.09 -6.05 -18.10
N ILE A 180 -0.60 -7.12 -17.71
CA ILE A 180 -0.17 -8.48 -18.03
C ILE A 180 -0.31 -8.79 -19.52
N ARG A 181 -1.37 -8.31 -20.15
CA ARG A 181 -1.57 -8.50 -21.60
C ARG A 181 -0.42 -7.87 -22.39
N GLU A 182 -0.05 -6.64 -22.10
CA GLU A 182 1.06 -5.97 -22.75
C GLU A 182 2.39 -6.69 -22.51
N LEU A 183 2.63 -7.14 -21.28
CA LEU A 183 3.83 -7.88 -20.92
C LEU A 183 3.93 -9.22 -21.66
N VAL A 184 2.86 -10.01 -21.72
CA VAL A 184 2.84 -11.30 -22.44
C VAL A 184 3.02 -11.08 -23.93
N ARG A 185 2.36 -10.07 -24.52
CA ARG A 185 2.55 -9.72 -25.93
C ARG A 185 3.98 -9.38 -26.24
N HIS A 186 4.63 -8.58 -25.40
CA HIS A 186 6.05 -8.26 -25.55
C HIS A 186 6.91 -9.54 -25.57
N LEU A 187 6.69 -10.48 -24.65
CA LEU A 187 7.45 -11.73 -24.61
C LEU A 187 7.21 -12.61 -25.83
N VAL A 188 5.97 -12.66 -26.33
CA VAL A 188 5.58 -13.56 -27.44
C VAL A 188 5.87 -12.94 -28.79
N ILE A 189 5.58 -11.65 -28.98
CA ILE A 189 5.69 -10.99 -30.30
C ILE A 189 7.11 -10.50 -30.52
N ASP A 190 7.69 -9.75 -29.56
CA ASP A 190 8.98 -9.10 -29.76
C ASP A 190 10.15 -10.08 -29.56
N HIS A 191 10.00 -11.04 -28.63
CA HIS A 191 11.03 -12.05 -28.34
C HIS A 191 10.76 -13.44 -28.97
N GLY A 192 9.55 -13.69 -29.47
CA GLY A 192 9.18 -14.98 -30.05
C GLY A 192 9.13 -16.13 -29.04
N TYR A 193 9.01 -15.87 -27.72
CA TYR A 193 8.97 -16.91 -26.71
C TYR A 193 7.67 -17.72 -26.80
N ARG A 194 7.78 -19.05 -26.74
CA ARG A 194 6.67 -20.00 -26.91
C ARG A 194 6.45 -20.93 -25.71
N SER A 195 7.23 -20.81 -24.65
CA SER A 195 7.06 -21.52 -23.40
C SER A 195 7.14 -20.51 -22.25
N LEU A 196 6.02 -20.27 -21.60
CA LEU A 196 5.84 -19.22 -20.61
C LEU A 196 5.36 -19.81 -19.27
N GLY A 197 5.97 -19.35 -18.18
CA GLY A 197 5.53 -19.69 -16.81
C GLY A 197 4.87 -18.48 -16.14
N TYR A 198 3.83 -18.73 -15.33
CA TYR A 198 3.26 -17.72 -14.44
C TYR A 198 3.48 -18.13 -12.99
N LEU A 199 4.28 -17.37 -12.27
CA LEU A 199 4.56 -17.58 -10.85
C LEU A 199 3.64 -16.69 -10.03
N ALA A 200 2.61 -17.35 -9.45
CA ALA A 200 1.44 -16.71 -8.90
C ALA A 200 1.68 -16.08 -7.51
N GLY A 201 0.92 -15.03 -7.21
CA GLY A 201 0.72 -14.51 -5.87
C GLY A 201 -0.26 -15.36 -5.06
N HIS A 202 -0.80 -14.80 -3.99
CA HIS A 202 -1.79 -15.51 -3.17
C HIS A 202 -3.07 -15.84 -3.97
N ALA A 203 -3.56 -17.07 -3.86
CA ALA A 203 -4.71 -17.56 -4.62
C ALA A 203 -6.01 -16.79 -4.33
N ASP A 204 -6.17 -16.27 -3.12
CA ASP A 204 -7.32 -15.49 -2.67
C ASP A 204 -7.22 -13.98 -3.02
N SER A 205 -6.08 -13.50 -3.57
CA SER A 205 -5.91 -12.13 -4.02
C SER A 205 -6.70 -11.85 -5.31
N PRO A 206 -7.54 -10.80 -5.36
CA PRO A 206 -8.22 -10.36 -6.57
C PRO A 206 -7.23 -9.96 -7.68
N ASP A 207 -6.14 -9.26 -7.34
CA ASP A 207 -5.12 -8.84 -8.28
C ASP A 207 -4.41 -10.05 -8.90
N ASN A 208 -4.03 -11.04 -8.07
CA ASN A 208 -3.43 -12.28 -8.61
C ASN A 208 -4.38 -13.00 -9.56
N ARG A 209 -5.67 -13.10 -9.24
CA ARG A 209 -6.64 -13.73 -10.14
C ARG A 209 -6.76 -13.00 -11.47
N ALA A 210 -6.82 -11.67 -11.45
CA ALA A 210 -6.88 -10.87 -12.67
C ALA A 210 -5.61 -11.03 -13.52
N ARG A 211 -4.42 -10.98 -12.89
CA ARG A 211 -3.12 -11.18 -13.56
C ARG A 211 -3.00 -12.59 -14.14
N ALA A 212 -3.33 -13.63 -13.37
CA ALA A 212 -3.27 -15.02 -13.81
C ALA A 212 -4.21 -15.28 -14.99
N SER A 213 -5.45 -14.80 -14.91
CA SER A 213 -6.44 -14.95 -15.99
C SER A 213 -6.02 -14.23 -17.28
N ALA A 214 -5.47 -13.03 -17.17
CA ALA A 214 -4.95 -12.27 -18.31
C ALA A 214 -3.74 -12.96 -18.94
N PHE A 215 -2.83 -13.49 -18.11
CA PHE A 215 -1.69 -14.27 -18.58
C PHE A 215 -2.14 -15.51 -19.36
N GLU A 216 -3.01 -16.33 -18.78
CA GLU A 216 -3.51 -17.57 -19.39
C GLU A 216 -4.22 -17.28 -20.72
N ALA A 217 -5.07 -16.27 -20.75
CA ALA A 217 -5.80 -15.90 -21.97
C ALA A 217 -4.87 -15.45 -23.10
N GLU A 218 -3.91 -14.56 -22.80
CA GLU A 218 -3.02 -14.00 -23.82
C GLU A 218 -1.97 -15.02 -24.30
N ALA A 219 -1.40 -15.82 -23.38
CA ALA A 219 -0.46 -16.88 -23.72
C ALA A 219 -1.12 -17.98 -24.56
N SER A 220 -2.35 -18.39 -24.20
CA SER A 220 -3.14 -19.36 -24.97
C SER A 220 -3.48 -18.85 -26.36
N ALA A 221 -3.91 -17.59 -26.48
CA ALA A 221 -4.21 -16.97 -27.78
C ALA A 221 -2.98 -16.92 -28.70
N ALA A 222 -1.78 -16.81 -28.11
CA ALA A 222 -0.50 -16.84 -28.83
C ALA A 222 0.00 -18.28 -29.13
N GLY A 223 -0.68 -19.33 -28.69
CA GLY A 223 -0.27 -20.71 -28.85
C GLY A 223 0.99 -21.08 -28.06
N ALA A 224 1.25 -20.40 -26.96
CA ALA A 224 2.40 -20.68 -26.11
C ALA A 224 2.11 -21.88 -25.19
N GLU A 225 3.15 -22.68 -24.89
CA GLU A 225 3.12 -23.65 -23.81
C GLU A 225 3.08 -22.92 -22.47
N ILE A 226 2.14 -23.30 -21.59
CA ILE A 226 1.85 -22.62 -20.33
C ILE A 226 2.24 -23.48 -19.14
N HIS A 227 3.03 -22.91 -18.23
CA HIS A 227 3.41 -23.49 -16.95
C HIS A 227 2.83 -22.65 -15.82
N MET A 228 1.82 -23.16 -15.12
CA MET A 228 1.16 -22.50 -13.99
C MET A 228 0.46 -23.52 -13.09
N GLY A 229 -0.19 -23.09 -12.04
CA GLY A 229 -0.94 -23.94 -11.12
C GLY A 229 -0.26 -24.15 -9.77
N ALA A 230 -0.55 -25.26 -9.09
CA ALA A 230 -0.16 -25.47 -7.69
C ALA A 230 1.36 -25.43 -7.45
N ALA A 231 2.16 -25.91 -8.40
CA ALA A 231 3.62 -25.90 -8.30
C ALA A 231 4.24 -24.51 -8.57
N TRP A 232 3.44 -23.50 -8.93
CA TRP A 232 3.87 -22.17 -9.33
C TRP A 232 3.33 -21.07 -8.39
N GLN A 233 3.25 -21.35 -7.08
CA GLN A 233 2.72 -20.44 -6.06
C GLN A 233 3.87 -19.76 -5.29
N GLY A 234 4.19 -18.51 -5.64
CA GLY A 234 5.24 -17.71 -5.01
C GLY A 234 4.73 -16.80 -3.88
N ASN A 235 3.40 -16.70 -3.72
CA ASN A 235 2.74 -15.96 -2.64
C ASN A 235 3.20 -14.50 -2.46
N TYR A 236 3.60 -13.84 -3.54
CA TYR A 236 4.12 -12.47 -3.55
C TYR A 236 5.45 -12.26 -2.80
N SER A 237 6.12 -13.33 -2.34
CA SER A 237 7.34 -13.24 -1.55
C SER A 237 8.60 -13.63 -2.35
N ALA A 238 9.76 -13.12 -1.94
CA ALA A 238 11.03 -13.51 -2.53
C ALA A 238 11.39 -14.95 -2.17
N SER A 239 11.16 -15.36 -0.92
CA SER A 239 11.35 -16.74 -0.47
C SER A 239 10.49 -17.71 -1.28
N GLY A 240 9.19 -17.42 -1.45
CA GLY A 240 8.30 -18.27 -2.24
C GLY A 240 8.72 -18.37 -3.71
N GLY A 241 9.17 -17.26 -4.31
CA GLY A 241 9.75 -17.29 -5.67
C GLY A 241 11.00 -18.16 -5.77
N ALA A 242 11.90 -18.06 -4.80
CA ALA A 242 13.13 -18.85 -4.75
C ALA A 242 12.85 -20.33 -4.50
N GLU A 243 11.92 -20.67 -3.62
CA GLU A 243 11.51 -22.05 -3.30
C GLU A 243 10.92 -22.74 -4.51
N VAL A 244 10.01 -22.10 -5.24
CA VAL A 244 9.41 -22.66 -6.45
C VAL A 244 10.48 -23.00 -7.48
N ILE A 245 11.39 -22.07 -7.80
CA ILE A 245 12.44 -22.31 -8.79
C ILE A 245 13.40 -23.39 -8.33
N THR A 246 13.77 -23.38 -7.05
CA THR A 246 14.64 -24.42 -6.48
C THR A 246 14.00 -25.81 -6.60
N SER A 247 12.74 -25.94 -6.22
CA SER A 247 11.99 -27.18 -6.29
C SER A 247 11.86 -27.70 -7.74
N LEU A 248 11.56 -26.82 -8.69
CA LEU A 248 11.47 -27.18 -10.11
C LEU A 248 12.82 -27.68 -10.64
N LEU A 249 13.91 -27.01 -10.32
CA LEU A 249 15.26 -27.43 -10.74
C LEU A 249 15.68 -28.73 -10.08
N ASP A 250 15.40 -28.93 -8.80
CA ASP A 250 15.73 -30.15 -8.06
C ASP A 250 14.95 -31.37 -8.55
N SER A 251 13.73 -31.16 -9.03
CA SER A 251 12.93 -32.24 -9.68
C SER A 251 13.38 -32.59 -11.11
N GLY A 252 14.34 -31.84 -11.67
CA GLY A 252 14.78 -31.98 -13.05
C GLY A 252 13.77 -31.42 -14.07
N ALA A 253 12.79 -30.63 -13.63
CA ALA A 253 11.84 -30.01 -14.53
C ALA A 253 12.52 -29.02 -15.48
N ARG A 254 12.10 -29.02 -16.73
CA ARG A 254 12.55 -28.00 -17.69
C ARG A 254 11.84 -26.67 -17.41
N LEU A 255 12.62 -25.64 -17.16
CA LEU A 255 12.06 -24.30 -17.00
C LEU A 255 11.52 -23.73 -18.33
N PRO A 256 10.46 -22.94 -18.31
CA PRO A 256 9.97 -22.22 -19.48
C PRO A 256 11.00 -21.19 -19.94
N ARG A 257 10.83 -20.72 -21.20
CA ARG A 257 11.73 -19.71 -21.78
C ARG A 257 11.59 -18.34 -21.10
N ALA A 258 10.40 -18.03 -20.58
CA ALA A 258 10.18 -16.83 -19.78
C ALA A 258 9.26 -17.12 -18.59
N ILE A 259 9.53 -16.48 -17.46
CA ILE A 259 8.75 -16.54 -16.21
C ILE A 259 8.17 -15.15 -15.95
N VAL A 260 6.84 -15.06 -15.95
CA VAL A 260 6.09 -13.90 -15.54
C VAL A 260 5.76 -14.05 -14.06
N CYS A 261 6.38 -13.25 -13.20
CA CYS A 261 6.11 -13.25 -11.77
C CYS A 261 4.94 -12.31 -11.45
N ALA A 262 4.09 -12.72 -10.51
CA ALA A 262 2.94 -11.94 -10.10
C ALA A 262 3.32 -10.56 -9.51
N ASN A 263 4.55 -10.41 -8.98
CA ASN A 263 5.12 -9.14 -8.56
C ASN A 263 6.66 -9.15 -8.61
N ASP A 264 7.26 -7.98 -8.41
CA ASP A 264 8.72 -7.81 -8.43
C ASP A 264 9.43 -8.51 -7.28
N GLN A 265 8.79 -8.61 -6.11
CA GLN A 265 9.35 -9.29 -4.95
C GLN A 265 9.56 -10.78 -5.25
N THR A 266 8.56 -11.42 -5.86
CA THR A 266 8.67 -12.80 -6.34
C THR A 266 9.75 -12.93 -7.41
N ALA A 267 9.83 -11.97 -8.36
CA ALA A 267 10.86 -11.97 -9.40
C ALA A 267 12.27 -11.86 -8.83
N LEU A 268 12.47 -11.08 -7.77
CA LEU A 268 13.74 -11.00 -7.03
C LEU A 268 14.18 -12.38 -6.53
N GLY A 269 13.27 -13.11 -5.88
CA GLY A 269 13.54 -14.47 -5.40
C GLY A 269 13.87 -15.44 -6.52
N VAL A 270 13.10 -15.38 -7.63
CA VAL A 270 13.35 -16.19 -8.83
C VAL A 270 14.74 -15.93 -9.39
N MET A 271 15.11 -14.66 -9.59
CA MET A 271 16.42 -14.27 -10.13
C MET A 271 17.56 -14.71 -9.20
N HIS A 272 17.38 -14.59 -7.88
CA HIS A 272 18.35 -15.08 -6.90
C HIS A 272 18.54 -16.61 -7.00
N ALA A 273 17.45 -17.39 -7.05
CA ALA A 273 17.53 -18.85 -7.17
C ALA A 273 18.18 -19.28 -8.49
N LEU A 274 17.83 -18.65 -9.61
CA LEU A 274 18.44 -18.91 -10.91
C LEU A 274 19.95 -18.62 -10.89
N ALA A 275 20.36 -17.49 -10.33
CA ALA A 275 21.78 -17.11 -10.21
C ALA A 275 22.58 -18.12 -9.38
N ARG A 276 22.04 -18.59 -8.24
CA ARG A 276 22.66 -19.65 -7.41
C ARG A 276 22.85 -20.96 -8.16
N ARG A 277 21.95 -21.26 -9.09
CA ARG A 277 22.01 -22.48 -9.93
C ARG A 277 22.72 -22.24 -11.26
N ARG A 278 23.33 -21.06 -11.47
CA ARG A 278 24.04 -20.67 -12.70
C ARG A 278 23.17 -20.74 -13.96
N VAL A 279 21.89 -20.51 -13.81
CA VAL A 279 20.95 -20.34 -14.95
C VAL A 279 20.97 -18.87 -15.35
N ALA A 280 21.35 -18.62 -16.60
CA ALA A 280 21.53 -17.24 -17.10
C ALA A 280 20.18 -16.56 -17.37
N VAL A 281 19.99 -15.37 -16.78
CA VAL A 281 18.89 -14.45 -17.09
C VAL A 281 19.47 -13.30 -17.92
N PRO A 282 18.92 -13.00 -19.08
CA PRO A 282 17.81 -13.62 -19.80
C PRO A 282 18.23 -14.76 -20.72
N GLY A 283 19.51 -15.15 -20.76
CA GLY A 283 20.08 -16.05 -21.76
C GLY A 283 19.35 -17.39 -21.85
N GLN A 284 19.10 -18.05 -20.73
CA GLN A 284 18.38 -19.32 -20.66
C GLN A 284 16.91 -19.12 -20.29
N VAL A 285 16.63 -18.25 -19.31
CA VAL A 285 15.28 -17.97 -18.81
C VAL A 285 15.12 -16.46 -18.67
N ALA A 286 14.15 -15.88 -19.35
CA ALA A 286 13.76 -14.50 -19.14
C ALA A 286 12.89 -14.42 -17.87
N VAL A 287 13.00 -13.33 -17.11
CA VAL A 287 12.21 -13.08 -15.89
C VAL A 287 11.59 -11.71 -15.99
N THR A 288 10.30 -11.61 -15.64
CA THR A 288 9.58 -10.35 -15.58
C THR A 288 8.76 -10.25 -14.31
N GLY A 289 8.46 -9.01 -13.89
CA GLY A 289 7.72 -8.74 -12.67
C GLY A 289 6.47 -7.88 -12.89
N PHE A 290 5.95 -7.37 -11.79
CA PHE A 290 4.87 -6.40 -11.72
C PHE A 290 5.11 -5.55 -10.47
N ASP A 291 4.92 -4.24 -10.48
CA ASP A 291 4.94 -3.18 -9.48
C ASP A 291 5.89 -2.03 -9.84
N ASP A 292 7.05 -2.32 -10.41
CA ASP A 292 8.19 -1.42 -10.61
C ASP A 292 8.69 -0.80 -9.29
N VAL A 293 8.89 -1.68 -8.28
CA VAL A 293 9.50 -1.24 -7.02
C VAL A 293 10.94 -0.74 -7.24
N PRO A 294 11.44 0.20 -6.42
CA PRO A 294 12.75 0.83 -6.65
C PRO A 294 13.93 -0.11 -6.89
N VAL A 295 13.92 -1.30 -6.28
CA VAL A 295 14.98 -2.31 -6.44
C VAL A 295 14.98 -2.94 -7.84
N ALA A 296 13.86 -2.98 -8.55
CA ALA A 296 13.74 -3.63 -9.85
C ALA A 296 14.75 -3.11 -10.89
N ARG A 297 15.06 -1.80 -10.88
CA ARG A 297 16.05 -1.16 -11.76
C ARG A 297 17.49 -1.46 -11.41
N HIS A 298 17.75 -1.93 -10.20
CA HIS A 298 19.10 -2.21 -9.67
C HIS A 298 19.43 -3.69 -9.64
N LEU A 299 18.50 -4.56 -10.06
CA LEU A 299 18.81 -5.98 -10.25
C LEU A 299 19.77 -6.18 -11.41
N HIS A 300 20.39 -7.35 -11.45
CA HIS A 300 21.34 -7.72 -12.50
C HIS A 300 20.91 -9.04 -13.14
N PRO A 301 20.36 -8.99 -14.37
CA PRO A 301 20.02 -7.79 -15.17
C PRO A 301 18.85 -6.99 -14.58
N PRO A 302 18.71 -5.69 -14.93
CA PRO A 302 17.56 -4.87 -14.53
C PRO A 302 16.24 -5.49 -14.97
N LEU A 303 15.24 -5.50 -14.05
CA LEU A 303 13.98 -6.23 -14.22
C LEU A 303 13.01 -5.51 -15.14
N THR A 304 12.58 -6.17 -16.21
CA THR A 304 11.40 -5.80 -17.00
C THR A 304 10.14 -6.07 -16.15
N THR A 305 9.28 -5.07 -16.02
CA THR A 305 8.14 -5.13 -15.11
C THR A 305 6.99 -4.25 -15.60
N VAL A 306 5.83 -4.36 -14.94
CA VAL A 306 4.70 -3.45 -15.15
C VAL A 306 4.67 -2.46 -13.99
N ARG A 307 4.79 -1.17 -14.30
CA ARG A 307 4.72 -0.09 -13.29
C ARG A 307 3.29 0.15 -12.86
N GLN A 308 3.02 -0.05 -11.58
CA GLN A 308 1.82 0.46 -10.92
C GLN A 308 2.07 1.88 -10.40
N PRO A 309 1.09 2.77 -10.42
CA PRO A 309 1.21 4.07 -9.77
C PRO A 309 0.96 3.96 -8.25
N ILE A 310 1.78 3.17 -7.53
CA ILE A 310 1.57 2.73 -6.14
C ILE A 310 1.30 3.91 -5.20
N GLN A 311 2.15 4.94 -5.24
CA GLN A 311 1.96 6.13 -4.39
C GLN A 311 0.65 6.86 -4.71
N LYS A 312 0.28 6.94 -6.00
CA LYS A 312 -1.00 7.54 -6.43
C LYS A 312 -2.19 6.69 -6.00
N MET A 313 -2.05 5.36 -5.98
CA MET A 313 -3.09 4.46 -5.45
C MET A 313 -3.37 4.77 -3.98
N GLY A 314 -2.33 4.91 -3.15
CA GLY A 314 -2.47 5.29 -1.75
C GLY A 314 -3.14 6.65 -1.58
N ALA A 315 -2.68 7.67 -2.30
CA ALA A 315 -3.27 9.00 -2.27
C ALA A 315 -4.75 8.99 -2.71
N THR A 316 -5.07 8.23 -3.77
CA THR A 316 -6.45 8.09 -4.27
C THR A 316 -7.34 7.38 -3.24
N ALA A 317 -6.83 6.34 -2.55
CA ALA A 317 -7.57 5.65 -1.51
C ALA A 317 -7.95 6.59 -0.36
N PHE A 318 -7.04 7.45 0.05
CA PHE A 318 -7.34 8.48 1.04
C PHE A 318 -8.37 9.49 0.52
N GLU A 319 -8.23 10.03 -0.69
CA GLU A 319 -9.15 11.06 -1.23
C GLU A 319 -10.57 10.51 -1.42
N VAL A 320 -10.75 9.27 -1.87
CA VAL A 320 -12.09 8.66 -1.97
C VAL A 320 -12.70 8.43 -0.59
N LEU A 321 -11.88 8.00 0.39
CA LEU A 321 -12.30 7.85 1.78
C LEU A 321 -12.69 9.19 2.40
N TYR A 322 -11.86 10.22 2.22
CA TYR A 322 -12.11 11.58 2.70
C TYR A 322 -13.41 12.17 2.13
N SER A 323 -13.66 11.96 0.83
CA SER A 323 -14.92 12.39 0.19
C SER A 323 -16.14 11.74 0.84
N ARG A 324 -16.00 10.51 1.30
CA ARG A 324 -17.06 9.80 2.03
C ARG A 324 -17.24 10.33 3.44
N ILE A 325 -16.16 10.61 4.15
CA ILE A 325 -16.18 11.17 5.51
C ILE A 325 -16.80 12.57 5.51
N SER A 326 -16.36 13.44 4.59
CA SER A 326 -16.69 14.87 4.60
C SER A 326 -18.03 15.19 3.94
N ALA A 327 -18.40 14.50 2.87
CA ALA A 327 -19.56 14.84 2.03
C ALA A 327 -20.60 13.71 1.89
N GLY A 328 -20.40 12.55 2.54
CA GLY A 328 -21.24 11.39 2.38
C GLY A 328 -21.26 10.83 0.94
N SER A 329 -20.33 11.25 0.10
CA SER A 329 -20.27 10.90 -1.32
C SER A 329 -20.25 9.40 -1.55
N ARG A 330 -21.01 8.93 -2.54
CA ARG A 330 -20.95 7.55 -3.03
C ARG A 330 -19.92 7.48 -4.16
N THR A 331 -18.64 7.44 -3.80
CA THR A 331 -17.56 7.29 -4.77
C THR A 331 -17.55 5.86 -5.32
N ARG A 332 -17.33 5.72 -6.62
CA ARG A 332 -17.16 4.44 -7.30
C ARG A 332 -15.74 3.93 -7.09
N SER A 333 -15.53 2.65 -7.41
CA SER A 333 -14.18 2.08 -7.52
C SER A 333 -13.36 2.82 -8.56
N VAL A 334 -12.07 3.01 -8.26
CA VAL A 334 -11.09 3.67 -9.13
C VAL A 334 -10.07 2.64 -9.57
N VAL A 335 -9.88 2.51 -10.87
CA VAL A 335 -8.82 1.69 -11.48
C VAL A 335 -7.84 2.65 -12.13
N LEU A 336 -6.58 2.58 -11.71
CA LEU A 336 -5.51 3.43 -12.24
C LEU A 336 -4.76 2.70 -13.37
N PRO A 337 -4.36 3.41 -14.44
CA PRO A 337 -3.59 2.81 -15.52
C PRO A 337 -2.20 2.40 -15.04
N VAL A 338 -1.64 1.40 -15.72
CA VAL A 338 -0.29 0.87 -15.54
C VAL A 338 0.57 1.12 -16.79
N GLU A 339 1.86 0.85 -16.72
CA GLU A 339 2.81 1.06 -17.80
C GLU A 339 3.80 -0.11 -17.87
N LEU A 340 4.01 -0.69 -19.05
CA LEU A 340 5.06 -1.70 -19.25
C LEU A 340 6.44 -1.03 -19.28
N ILE A 341 7.33 -1.45 -18.39
CA ILE A 341 8.70 -0.97 -18.28
C ILE A 341 9.65 -2.04 -18.77
N ILE A 342 10.17 -1.85 -19.97
CA ILE A 342 11.09 -2.78 -20.61
C ILE A 342 12.50 -2.50 -20.12
N ARG A 343 13.18 -3.54 -19.60
CA ARG A 343 14.59 -3.55 -19.21
C ARG A 343 15.28 -4.80 -19.78
N GLU A 344 16.35 -5.26 -19.16
CA GLU A 344 17.21 -6.30 -19.74
C GLU A 344 16.76 -7.74 -19.41
N SER A 345 16.02 -7.97 -18.32
CA SER A 345 15.71 -9.31 -17.86
C SER A 345 14.77 -10.11 -18.77
N CYS A 346 14.09 -9.45 -19.70
CA CYS A 346 13.31 -10.10 -20.77
C CYS A 346 14.15 -10.47 -22.00
N GLY A 347 15.36 -9.92 -22.15
CA GLY A 347 16.24 -10.11 -23.31
C GLY A 347 16.37 -8.89 -24.20
N CYS A 348 15.75 -7.77 -23.88
CA CYS A 348 16.00 -6.50 -24.55
C CYS A 348 17.38 -5.95 -24.20
N ALA A 349 17.97 -5.17 -25.11
CA ALA A 349 19.18 -4.40 -24.82
C ALA A 349 18.85 -3.23 -23.89
N HIS A 350 19.86 -2.78 -23.14
CA HIS A 350 19.72 -1.65 -22.22
C HIS A 350 19.16 -0.40 -22.95
N GLN A 351 18.00 0.05 -22.51
CA GLN A 351 17.50 1.38 -22.87
C GLN A 351 17.71 2.29 -21.65
N PRO A 352 18.50 3.38 -21.74
CA PRO A 352 18.66 4.30 -20.63
C PRO A 352 17.28 4.91 -20.30
N GLU A 353 16.79 4.66 -19.09
CA GLU A 353 15.57 5.34 -18.60
C GLU A 353 15.82 6.85 -18.61
N ALA A 354 14.92 7.61 -19.21
CA ALA A 354 14.89 9.05 -19.04
C ALA A 354 14.69 9.35 -17.55
N LEU A 355 15.67 10.00 -16.93
CA LEU A 355 15.53 10.46 -15.55
C LEU A 355 14.26 11.31 -15.45
N PRO A 356 13.38 11.07 -14.45
CA PRO A 356 12.24 11.94 -14.26
C PRO A 356 12.77 13.37 -14.10
N ASN A 357 12.27 14.27 -14.94
CA ASN A 357 12.62 15.69 -14.90
C ASN A 357 12.45 16.20 -13.48
N SER A 358 13.54 16.37 -12.76
CA SER A 358 13.56 17.13 -11.51
C SER A 358 13.30 18.58 -11.91
N THR A 359 12.06 19.01 -11.86
CA THR A 359 11.67 20.42 -11.85
C THR A 359 12.14 20.99 -10.52
N LEU A 360 13.44 21.21 -10.39
CA LEU A 360 13.99 22.20 -9.47
C LEU A 360 13.51 23.56 -10.01
N ALA A 361 12.37 24.00 -9.53
CA ALA A 361 11.96 25.38 -9.68
C ALA A 361 13.07 26.24 -9.07
N ALA A 362 13.85 26.86 -9.94
CA ALA A 362 14.79 27.89 -9.57
C ALA A 362 13.97 29.03 -8.96
N THR A 363 13.95 29.11 -7.63
CA THR A 363 13.56 30.33 -6.91
C THR A 363 14.64 31.37 -7.16
N GLY A 364 14.46 32.12 -8.26
CA GLY A 364 15.24 33.32 -8.52
C GLY A 364 15.00 34.31 -7.39
N ARG A 365 16.07 34.66 -6.71
CA ARG A 365 16.15 35.89 -5.91
C ARG A 365 16.22 37.08 -6.89
N ALA A 366 15.36 38.02 -6.73
CA ALA A 366 15.56 39.44 -7.01
C ALA A 366 14.83 40.25 -5.91
#